data_58d2839ab4aa7e5d21f0e0a0a6e3e5af
#
_entry.id   58d2839ab4aa7e5d21f0e0a0a6e3e5af
#
_cell.length_a   1.000
_cell.length_b   1.000
_cell.length_c   1.000
_cell.angle_alpha   90.00
_cell.angle_beta   90.00
_cell.angle_gamma   90.00
#
_symmetry.space_group_name_H-M   'P 1'
#
loop_
_entity.id
_entity.type
_entity.pdbx_description
1 polymer ?
#
loop_
_entity_poly.entity_id
_entity_poly.type
_entity_poly.pdbx_seq_one_letter_code
_entity_poly.pdbx_strand_id
1 'polypeptide(L)'
;MGQADRVDIDLNRELGALEHIWSRAMGSDRAAITLREAWRKDLDRWVSEAGLERVRFHGILNDELGVSLGNFQNVDAVYDGLLARGVQPFVELSFMPRTLASGTKEFGFYKANVTPPTSLGDWTKLIDKFIRHLIGRYGVSEVRQWYFEVWNEPNLKQVFWTGTQEEYFAFYAATVKAIKAIDPAIRTGGPATSAVQWLPQFLDYCARNAAPVDFVSTHIYPGDDQAMVFGQANKYRQYDVVPNAVALARSQIDATRFKGTELWVNEWSSDSPAMIAHAITNSLPHCHAMCQWEISSEYEEVMVANWIFKEGQNGWGMLARGGVAKPEFNTYKLLNRLGSKRLAASGPVLASRKGKNGVAALVWNLADVQQPPGLPGASSTRKIEGESKRLTVRLSGARRGRRVHVTYVDHSRGSPYPAWRALGSPQFPTREQINIIRKAAELPAPELRAVGLSGEIELDLPPEGVALIETI
;
A
#
# COMPACT_ATOMS: atom_id res chain seq x y z
N MET A 1 20.93 -11.79 -30.92
CA MET A 1 20.52 -12.54 -29.75
C MET A 1 20.82 -11.65 -28.56
N GLY A 2 19.78 -11.07 -27.94
CA GLY A 2 19.92 -10.23 -26.76
C GLY A 2 20.57 -11.02 -25.61
N GLN A 3 21.43 -10.37 -24.87
CA GLN A 3 22.06 -10.92 -23.68
C GLN A 3 20.93 -11.39 -22.74
N ALA A 4 20.89 -12.70 -22.43
CA ALA A 4 19.88 -13.23 -21.52
C ALA A 4 20.02 -12.47 -20.18
N ASP A 5 18.94 -11.85 -19.73
CA ASP A 5 18.92 -11.14 -18.46
C ASP A 5 19.22 -12.18 -17.35
N ARG A 6 20.34 -12.00 -16.68
CA ARG A 6 20.81 -12.93 -15.65
C ARG A 6 20.40 -12.50 -14.27
N VAL A 7 19.93 -13.45 -13.49
CA VAL A 7 19.63 -13.32 -12.08
C VAL A 7 20.55 -14.27 -11.31
N ASP A 8 21.34 -13.76 -10.39
CA ASP A 8 22.18 -14.58 -9.53
C ASP A 8 21.68 -14.50 -8.08
N ILE A 9 21.52 -15.65 -7.43
CA ILE A 9 21.11 -15.79 -6.02
C ILE A 9 22.16 -16.61 -5.28
N ASP A 10 22.79 -16.05 -4.26
CA ASP A 10 23.77 -16.76 -3.44
C ASP A 10 23.09 -17.37 -2.21
N LEU A 11 22.90 -18.67 -2.22
CA LEU A 11 22.29 -19.42 -1.13
C LEU A 11 23.15 -19.48 0.14
N ASN A 12 24.41 -19.13 0.08
CA ASN A 12 25.33 -19.16 1.21
C ASN A 12 25.49 -17.80 1.89
N ARG A 13 24.95 -16.71 1.30
CA ARG A 13 25.12 -15.36 1.80
C ARG A 13 23.79 -14.73 2.21
N GLU A 14 23.55 -14.68 3.52
CA GLU A 14 22.44 -13.94 4.12
C GLU A 14 22.84 -12.46 4.35
N LEU A 15 21.91 -11.54 4.08
CA LEU A 15 22.09 -10.10 4.26
C LEU A 15 21.42 -9.55 5.54
N GLY A 16 20.81 -10.43 6.36
CA GLY A 16 20.07 -10.05 7.55
C GLY A 16 18.57 -10.29 7.41
N ALA A 17 17.77 -9.61 8.21
CA ALA A 17 16.32 -9.72 8.19
C ALA A 17 15.75 -9.23 6.84
N LEU A 18 14.73 -9.91 6.35
CA LEU A 18 13.85 -9.43 5.31
C LEU A 18 12.56 -8.94 5.98
N GLU A 19 12.47 -7.65 6.14
CA GLU A 19 11.27 -7.02 6.68
C GLU A 19 10.16 -7.04 5.62
N HIS A 20 8.99 -7.58 5.99
CA HIS A 20 7.83 -7.64 5.09
C HIS A 20 7.09 -6.29 5.10
N ILE A 21 7.74 -5.24 4.59
CA ILE A 21 7.20 -3.86 4.58
C ILE A 21 5.89 -3.75 3.81
N TRP A 22 5.55 -4.72 2.98
CA TRP A 22 4.36 -4.78 2.14
C TRP A 22 3.12 -5.35 2.82
N SER A 23 3.26 -6.02 3.98
CA SER A 23 2.12 -6.58 4.73
C SER A 23 1.77 -5.76 5.97
N ARG A 24 2.58 -4.79 6.35
CA ARG A 24 2.39 -4.01 7.58
C ARG A 24 1.14 -3.18 7.60
N ALA A 25 0.74 -2.63 6.45
CA ALA A 25 -0.57 -2.02 6.27
C ALA A 25 -0.95 -1.93 4.79
N MET A 26 -2.25 -1.74 4.53
CA MET A 26 -2.81 -1.40 3.23
C MET A 26 -3.81 -0.27 3.36
N GLY A 27 -3.96 0.49 2.27
CA GLY A 27 -4.98 1.52 2.17
C GLY A 27 -6.36 0.95 1.88
N SER A 28 -7.38 1.70 2.25
CA SER A 28 -8.76 1.48 1.86
C SER A 28 -9.48 2.82 1.76
N ASP A 29 -10.60 2.88 1.03
CA ASP A 29 -11.41 4.07 0.84
C ASP A 29 -11.73 4.76 2.21
N ARG A 30 -12.91 4.71 2.70
CA ARG A 30 -13.35 5.35 3.93
C ARG A 30 -13.83 4.35 5.00
N ALA A 31 -13.82 4.77 6.24
CA ALA A 31 -14.19 3.94 7.38
C ALA A 31 -15.56 3.24 7.22
N ALA A 32 -16.58 3.93 6.71
CA ALA A 32 -17.92 3.35 6.57
C ALA A 32 -18.00 2.19 5.56
N ILE A 33 -17.10 2.11 4.57
CA ILE A 33 -17.02 0.97 3.64
C ILE A 33 -16.69 -0.33 4.37
N THR A 34 -15.90 -0.25 5.44
CA THR A 34 -15.46 -1.42 6.23
C THR A 34 -16.61 -2.13 6.93
N LEU A 35 -17.77 -1.50 7.03
CA LEU A 35 -19.02 -2.09 7.56
C LEU A 35 -19.70 -3.01 6.55
N ARG A 36 -19.30 -2.98 5.28
CA ARG A 36 -19.90 -3.82 4.23
C ARG A 36 -19.37 -5.25 4.30
N GLU A 37 -20.28 -6.19 4.15
CA GLU A 37 -19.97 -7.62 4.13
C GLU A 37 -19.00 -7.99 2.99
N ALA A 38 -19.14 -7.37 1.82
CA ALA A 38 -18.25 -7.61 0.68
C ALA A 38 -16.81 -7.18 1.01
N TRP A 39 -16.64 -5.98 1.58
CA TRP A 39 -15.33 -5.48 2.01
C TRP A 39 -14.69 -6.38 3.09
N ARG A 40 -15.49 -6.85 4.06
CA ARG A 40 -15.01 -7.74 5.13
C ARG A 40 -14.53 -9.09 4.58
N LYS A 41 -15.19 -9.64 3.55
CA LYS A 41 -14.73 -10.84 2.85
C LYS A 41 -13.40 -10.60 2.10
N ASP A 42 -13.25 -9.44 1.51
CA ASP A 42 -11.98 -9.08 0.86
C ASP A 42 -10.86 -8.94 1.91
N LEU A 43 -11.16 -8.35 3.06
CA LEU A 43 -10.21 -8.28 4.20
C LEU A 43 -9.81 -9.68 4.69
N ASP A 44 -10.76 -10.62 4.81
CA ASP A 44 -10.48 -12.01 5.20
C ASP A 44 -9.45 -12.66 4.25
N ARG A 45 -9.55 -12.36 2.95
CA ARG A 45 -8.57 -12.81 1.95
C ARG A 45 -7.19 -12.16 2.15
N TRP A 46 -7.14 -10.86 2.37
CA TRP A 46 -5.89 -10.15 2.62
C TRP A 46 -5.15 -10.69 3.84
N VAL A 47 -5.86 -10.96 4.91
CA VAL A 47 -5.27 -11.54 6.14
C VAL A 47 -4.76 -12.96 5.88
N SER A 48 -5.59 -13.82 5.33
CA SER A 48 -5.27 -15.26 5.20
C SER A 48 -4.28 -15.56 4.08
N GLU A 49 -4.29 -14.79 2.97
CA GLU A 49 -3.51 -15.09 1.77
C GLU A 49 -2.27 -14.19 1.62
N ALA A 50 -2.32 -12.94 2.11
CA ALA A 50 -1.25 -11.96 1.97
C ALA A 50 -0.65 -11.47 3.31
N GLY A 51 -1.15 -11.95 4.45
CA GLY A 51 -0.57 -11.68 5.77
C GLY A 51 -0.72 -10.23 6.23
N LEU A 52 -1.80 -9.56 5.86
CA LEU A 52 -2.05 -8.16 6.19
C LEU A 52 -2.17 -7.94 7.70
N GLU A 53 -1.44 -6.96 8.23
CA GLU A 53 -1.40 -6.63 9.65
C GLU A 53 -2.29 -5.44 10.04
N ARG A 54 -2.39 -4.41 9.18
CA ARG A 54 -3.13 -3.15 9.48
C ARG A 54 -3.88 -2.64 8.25
N VAL A 55 -4.93 -1.86 8.50
CA VAL A 55 -5.65 -1.11 7.46
C VAL A 55 -5.70 0.35 7.83
N ARG A 56 -5.39 1.22 6.84
CA ARG A 56 -5.58 2.66 6.87
C ARG A 56 -6.76 3.03 5.97
N PHE A 57 -7.65 3.85 6.45
CA PHE A 57 -8.78 4.38 5.69
C PHE A 57 -9.10 5.81 6.09
N HIS A 58 -9.73 6.54 5.21
CA HIS A 58 -10.17 7.92 5.44
C HIS A 58 -11.38 8.01 6.38
N GLY A 59 -11.55 9.18 7.00
CA GLY A 59 -12.82 9.66 7.48
C GLY A 59 -13.43 8.94 8.68
N ILE A 60 -12.63 8.47 9.63
CA ILE A 60 -13.17 7.89 10.88
C ILE A 60 -13.96 8.92 11.70
N LEU A 61 -13.71 10.21 11.50
CA LEU A 61 -14.41 11.30 12.19
C LEU A 61 -15.55 11.92 11.35
N ASN A 62 -15.83 11.37 10.14
CA ASN A 62 -16.94 11.83 9.33
C ASN A 62 -18.27 11.75 10.09
N ASP A 63 -19.17 12.69 9.81
CA ASP A 63 -20.47 12.82 10.50
C ASP A 63 -21.30 11.53 10.46
N GLU A 64 -21.20 10.74 9.39
CA GLU A 64 -21.90 9.45 9.24
C GLU A 64 -21.53 8.40 10.30
N LEU A 65 -20.36 8.56 10.95
CA LEU A 65 -19.91 7.66 12.02
C LEU A 65 -20.33 8.13 13.40
N GLY A 66 -20.82 9.37 13.52
CA GLY A 66 -21.47 9.89 14.73
C GLY A 66 -20.55 10.36 15.85
N VAL A 67 -19.23 10.38 15.67
CA VAL A 67 -18.24 10.73 16.71
C VAL A 67 -18.48 12.12 17.28
N SER A 68 -18.73 13.12 16.45
CA SER A 68 -18.99 14.51 16.86
C SER A 68 -20.25 14.65 17.71
N LEU A 69 -21.21 13.74 17.54
CA LEU A 69 -22.42 13.66 18.34
C LEU A 69 -22.26 12.84 19.62
N GLY A 70 -21.10 12.24 19.82
CA GLY A 70 -20.82 11.36 20.96
C GLY A 70 -21.40 9.94 20.80
N ASN A 71 -21.74 9.56 19.58
CA ASN A 71 -22.14 8.20 19.25
C ASN A 71 -20.96 7.45 18.64
N PHE A 72 -20.50 6.38 19.30
CA PHE A 72 -19.33 5.59 18.85
C PHE A 72 -19.72 4.23 18.28
N GLN A 73 -21.00 3.89 18.15
CA GLN A 73 -21.43 2.55 17.73
C GLN A 73 -20.85 2.15 16.37
N ASN A 74 -20.82 3.08 15.40
CA ASN A 74 -20.26 2.79 14.09
C ASN A 74 -18.73 2.66 14.12
N VAL A 75 -18.05 3.52 14.88
CA VAL A 75 -16.60 3.41 15.10
C VAL A 75 -16.24 2.10 15.76
N ASP A 76 -16.99 1.70 16.78
CA ASP A 76 -16.82 0.41 17.45
C ASP A 76 -17.01 -0.75 16.44
N ALA A 77 -18.06 -0.70 15.64
CA ALA A 77 -18.31 -1.74 14.62
C ALA A 77 -17.21 -1.80 13.53
N VAL A 78 -16.56 -0.67 13.20
CA VAL A 78 -15.39 -0.61 12.31
C VAL A 78 -14.21 -1.33 12.97
N TYR A 79 -13.80 -0.92 14.16
CA TYR A 79 -12.59 -1.46 14.79
C TYR A 79 -12.79 -2.88 15.34
N ASP A 80 -13.96 -3.20 15.88
CA ASP A 80 -14.30 -4.59 16.24
C ASP A 80 -14.18 -5.52 15.02
N GLY A 81 -14.61 -5.04 13.85
CA GLY A 81 -14.51 -5.78 12.59
C GLY A 81 -13.09 -6.07 12.15
N LEU A 82 -12.13 -5.15 12.39
CA LEU A 82 -10.71 -5.34 12.14
C LEU A 82 -10.09 -6.29 13.18
N LEU A 83 -10.27 -5.99 14.46
CA LEU A 83 -9.65 -6.73 15.56
C LEU A 83 -10.13 -8.19 15.61
N ALA A 84 -11.41 -8.46 15.30
CA ALA A 84 -11.93 -9.83 15.18
C ALA A 84 -11.19 -10.67 14.10
N ARG A 85 -10.46 -10.02 13.20
CA ARG A 85 -9.66 -10.64 12.12
C ARG A 85 -8.15 -10.60 12.39
N GLY A 86 -7.76 -10.12 13.58
CA GLY A 86 -6.35 -9.94 13.93
C GLY A 86 -5.68 -8.76 13.21
N VAL A 87 -6.46 -7.84 12.65
CA VAL A 87 -5.96 -6.64 11.95
C VAL A 87 -6.03 -5.44 12.88
N GLN A 88 -4.93 -4.71 13.03
CA GLN A 88 -4.89 -3.49 13.84
C GLN A 88 -5.24 -2.25 13.01
N PRO A 89 -5.88 -1.24 13.61
CA PRO A 89 -6.09 0.04 12.96
C PRO A 89 -4.77 0.81 12.73
N PHE A 90 -4.65 1.42 11.54
CA PHE A 90 -3.82 2.59 11.30
C PHE A 90 -4.78 3.77 11.16
N VAL A 91 -4.92 4.54 12.23
CA VAL A 91 -5.99 5.52 12.39
C VAL A 91 -5.60 6.84 11.74
N GLU A 92 -6.27 7.20 10.65
CA GLU A 92 -6.21 8.53 10.06
C GLU A 92 -7.27 9.41 10.71
N LEU A 93 -6.84 10.45 11.42
CA LEU A 93 -7.74 11.38 12.11
C LEU A 93 -8.31 12.41 11.12
N SER A 94 -9.28 11.99 10.34
CA SER A 94 -9.99 12.74 9.30
C SER A 94 -11.46 12.30 9.20
N PHE A 95 -12.32 12.97 8.49
CA PHE A 95 -12.25 14.36 8.06
C PHE A 95 -12.93 15.26 9.08
N MET A 96 -13.11 16.57 8.77
CA MET A 96 -13.64 17.52 9.73
C MET A 96 -15.15 17.32 9.93
N PRO A 97 -15.65 17.05 11.15
CA PRO A 97 -17.09 17.09 11.42
C PRO A 97 -17.66 18.47 11.11
N ARG A 98 -18.84 18.54 10.48
CA ARG A 98 -19.45 19.81 10.08
C ARG A 98 -19.65 20.78 11.26
N THR A 99 -19.90 20.26 12.45
CA THR A 99 -20.07 21.06 13.68
C THR A 99 -18.81 21.78 14.12
N LEU A 100 -17.64 21.34 13.68
CA LEU A 100 -16.32 21.93 13.98
C LEU A 100 -15.72 22.67 12.79
N ALA A 101 -16.27 22.49 11.60
CA ALA A 101 -15.71 22.99 10.34
C ALA A 101 -15.78 24.51 10.23
N SER A 102 -14.71 25.14 9.73
CA SER A 102 -14.69 26.59 9.45
C SER A 102 -15.34 26.96 8.12
N GLY A 103 -15.71 25.99 7.31
CA GLY A 103 -16.33 26.19 6.00
C GLY A 103 -17.08 24.95 5.51
N THR A 104 -17.52 25.02 4.25
CA THR A 104 -18.41 24.01 3.67
C THR A 104 -17.78 23.27 2.49
N LYS A 105 -16.47 23.41 2.26
CA LYS A 105 -15.79 22.69 1.18
C LYS A 105 -15.77 21.20 1.47
N GLU A 106 -16.26 20.43 0.52
CA GLU A 106 -16.34 18.98 0.63
C GLU A 106 -15.53 18.32 -0.50
N PHE A 107 -15.06 17.11 -0.21
CA PHE A 107 -14.36 16.22 -1.14
C PHE A 107 -15.10 14.88 -1.25
N GLY A 108 -15.00 14.27 -2.42
CA GLY A 108 -15.50 12.94 -2.69
C GLY A 108 -17.01 12.82 -2.75
N PHE A 109 -17.47 11.66 -3.17
CA PHE A 109 -18.88 11.34 -3.26
C PHE A 109 -19.57 11.39 -1.88
N TYR A 110 -18.88 10.98 -0.84
CA TYR A 110 -19.36 10.94 0.54
C TYR A 110 -19.26 12.27 1.28
N LYS A 111 -18.91 13.35 0.57
CA LYS A 111 -18.95 14.74 1.05
C LYS A 111 -18.16 14.99 2.34
N ALA A 112 -16.91 14.49 2.38
CA ALA A 112 -15.99 14.77 3.47
C ALA A 112 -15.67 16.27 3.56
N ASN A 113 -15.87 16.89 4.71
CA ASN A 113 -15.49 18.30 4.90
C ASN A 113 -13.97 18.42 5.06
N VAL A 114 -13.35 19.22 4.22
CA VAL A 114 -11.89 19.38 4.13
C VAL A 114 -11.40 20.76 4.60
N THR A 115 -12.22 21.46 5.40
CA THR A 115 -11.84 22.76 5.96
C THR A 115 -11.17 22.61 7.33
N PRO A 116 -10.30 23.55 7.73
CA PRO A 116 -9.79 23.58 9.09
C PRO A 116 -10.91 23.64 10.16
N PRO A 117 -10.65 23.31 11.42
CA PRO A 117 -11.61 23.54 12.48
C PRO A 117 -11.76 25.03 12.75
N THR A 118 -12.94 25.46 13.16
CA THR A 118 -13.19 26.83 13.66
C THR A 118 -12.36 27.13 14.90
N SER A 119 -12.13 26.11 15.73
CA SER A 119 -11.38 26.21 16.98
C SER A 119 -10.51 24.96 17.19
N LEU A 120 -9.21 25.15 17.34
CA LEU A 120 -8.30 24.05 17.72
C LEU A 120 -8.66 23.47 19.09
N GLY A 121 -9.17 24.30 20.00
CA GLY A 121 -9.61 23.84 21.32
C GLY A 121 -10.80 22.87 21.25
N ASP A 122 -11.75 23.12 20.39
CA ASP A 122 -12.90 22.21 20.24
C ASP A 122 -12.54 20.94 19.47
N TRP A 123 -11.64 21.05 18.49
CA TRP A 123 -11.05 19.89 17.84
C TRP A 123 -10.31 18.97 18.83
N THR A 124 -9.44 19.55 19.67
CA THR A 124 -8.68 18.74 20.65
C THR A 124 -9.57 18.10 21.71
N LYS A 125 -10.70 18.73 22.09
CA LYS A 125 -11.73 18.09 22.94
C LYS A 125 -12.37 16.88 22.26
N LEU A 126 -12.65 16.97 20.95
CA LEU A 126 -13.16 15.83 20.19
C LEU A 126 -12.13 14.69 20.17
N ILE A 127 -10.86 15.01 19.90
CA ILE A 127 -9.78 14.03 19.89
C ILE A 127 -9.59 13.39 21.29
N ASP A 128 -9.59 14.18 22.37
CA ASP A 128 -9.52 13.66 23.75
C ASP A 128 -10.66 12.65 24.01
N LYS A 129 -11.88 13.02 23.68
CA LYS A 129 -13.05 12.14 23.83
C LYS A 129 -12.93 10.86 23.01
N PHE A 130 -12.48 10.97 21.75
CA PHE A 130 -12.30 9.84 20.86
C PHE A 130 -11.23 8.86 21.39
N ILE A 131 -10.04 9.36 21.74
CA ILE A 131 -8.95 8.53 22.25
C ILE A 131 -9.34 7.87 23.59
N ARG A 132 -9.98 8.60 24.51
CA ARG A 132 -10.45 8.01 25.78
C ARG A 132 -11.51 6.94 25.56
N HIS A 133 -12.40 7.11 24.58
CA HIS A 133 -13.34 6.06 24.20
C HIS A 133 -12.62 4.79 23.73
N LEU A 134 -11.63 4.93 22.82
CA LEU A 134 -10.85 3.80 22.33
C LEU A 134 -10.11 3.06 23.46
N ILE A 135 -9.48 3.82 24.38
CA ILE A 135 -8.81 3.25 25.56
C ILE A 135 -9.81 2.54 26.47
N GLY A 136 -10.97 3.15 26.71
CA GLY A 136 -12.02 2.57 27.53
C GLY A 136 -12.59 1.26 26.98
N ARG A 137 -12.70 1.17 25.64
CA ARG A 137 -13.25 -0.01 24.99
C ARG A 137 -12.23 -1.11 24.77
N TYR A 138 -11.05 -0.78 24.28
CA TYR A 138 -10.05 -1.76 23.82
C TYR A 138 -8.91 -1.98 24.80
N GLY A 139 -8.78 -1.11 25.82
CA GLY A 139 -7.66 -1.11 26.74
C GLY A 139 -6.44 -0.34 26.20
N VAL A 140 -5.70 0.29 27.12
CA VAL A 140 -4.54 1.11 26.76
C VAL A 140 -3.44 0.31 26.08
N SER A 141 -3.24 -0.95 26.44
CA SER A 141 -2.20 -1.83 25.87
C SER A 141 -2.47 -2.13 24.40
N GLU A 142 -3.74 -2.26 24.00
CA GLU A 142 -4.12 -2.45 22.60
C GLU A 142 -3.96 -1.15 21.82
N VAL A 143 -4.49 -0.03 22.34
CA VAL A 143 -4.44 1.27 21.64
C VAL A 143 -3.01 1.76 21.42
N ARG A 144 -2.07 1.44 22.31
CA ARG A 144 -0.64 1.74 22.13
C ARG A 144 0.01 1.01 20.95
N GLN A 145 -0.61 -0.04 20.43
CA GLN A 145 -0.12 -0.76 19.24
C GLN A 145 -0.57 -0.12 17.94
N TRP A 146 -1.58 0.76 18.00
CA TRP A 146 -2.11 1.47 16.83
C TRP A 146 -1.24 2.66 16.48
N TYR A 147 -1.40 3.13 15.23
CA TYR A 147 -0.79 4.37 14.73
C TYR A 147 -1.87 5.41 14.54
N PHE A 148 -1.60 6.64 14.97
CA PHE A 148 -2.53 7.77 14.83
C PHE A 148 -1.90 8.83 13.94
N GLU A 149 -2.40 8.94 12.74
CA GLU A 149 -1.98 9.88 11.72
C GLU A 149 -2.92 11.09 11.72
N VAL A 150 -2.34 12.27 11.57
CA VAL A 150 -3.15 13.49 11.56
C VAL A 150 -3.44 13.91 10.13
N TRP A 151 -4.69 13.68 9.69
CA TRP A 151 -5.23 14.09 8.41
C TRP A 151 -4.75 13.27 7.20
N ASN A 152 -5.16 13.71 5.98
CA ASN A 152 -4.77 13.17 4.69
C ASN A 152 -4.42 14.30 3.71
N GLU A 153 -3.28 14.20 3.04
CA GLU A 153 -2.80 15.04 1.93
C GLU A 153 -3.09 16.55 2.06
N PRO A 154 -2.71 17.18 3.19
CA PRO A 154 -3.03 18.59 3.42
C PRO A 154 -2.33 19.55 2.45
N ASN A 155 -1.34 19.08 1.71
CA ASN A 155 -0.67 19.83 0.65
C ASN A 155 -1.47 19.89 -0.65
N LEU A 156 -2.47 19.04 -0.86
CA LEU A 156 -3.40 19.12 -1.97
C LEU A 156 -4.48 20.16 -1.67
N LYS A 157 -4.09 21.42 -1.89
CA LYS A 157 -4.91 22.58 -1.57
C LYS A 157 -6.26 22.52 -2.29
N GLN A 158 -7.35 22.81 -1.56
CA GLN A 158 -8.74 22.74 -2.05
C GLN A 158 -9.25 21.34 -2.40
N VAL A 159 -8.43 20.31 -2.28
CA VAL A 159 -8.84 18.91 -2.40
C VAL A 159 -9.04 18.31 -1.01
N PHE A 160 -7.98 18.23 -0.21
CA PHE A 160 -8.03 17.65 1.14
C PHE A 160 -7.80 18.66 2.27
N TRP A 161 -7.43 19.89 1.97
CA TRP A 161 -7.24 20.96 2.95
C TRP A 161 -7.46 22.33 2.31
N THR A 162 -8.26 23.19 2.96
CA THR A 162 -8.50 24.55 2.47
C THR A 162 -7.63 25.60 3.15
N GLY A 163 -7.04 25.26 4.28
CA GLY A 163 -6.15 26.14 5.03
C GLY A 163 -4.74 26.27 4.45
N THR A 164 -3.89 26.99 5.15
CA THR A 164 -2.47 27.13 4.80
C THR A 164 -1.63 25.96 5.34
N GLN A 165 -0.37 25.90 4.93
CA GLN A 165 0.61 24.95 5.45
C GLN A 165 0.83 25.14 6.96
N GLU A 166 0.97 26.40 7.39
CA GLU A 166 1.18 26.78 8.78
C GLU A 166 -0.01 26.41 9.66
N GLU A 167 -1.23 26.61 9.16
CA GLU A 167 -2.45 26.19 9.85
C GLU A 167 -2.50 24.68 10.02
N TYR A 168 -2.09 23.91 9.00
CA TYR A 168 -1.99 22.46 9.12
C TYR A 168 -0.92 22.05 10.16
N PHE A 169 0.24 22.67 10.15
CA PHE A 169 1.29 22.35 11.12
C PHE A 169 0.84 22.66 12.57
N ALA A 170 0.12 23.76 12.78
CA ALA A 170 -0.46 24.10 14.07
C ALA A 170 -1.55 23.08 14.49
N PHE A 171 -2.39 22.70 13.56
CA PHE A 171 -3.43 21.67 13.73
C PHE A 171 -2.81 20.31 14.11
N TYR A 172 -1.76 19.88 13.41
CA TYR A 172 -1.00 18.69 13.74
C TYR A 172 -0.47 18.76 15.17
N ALA A 173 0.26 19.82 15.49
CA ALA A 173 0.89 19.98 16.80
C ALA A 173 -0.14 19.98 17.96
N ALA A 174 -1.28 20.63 17.78
CA ALA A 174 -2.37 20.63 18.77
C ALA A 174 -2.94 19.20 18.95
N THR A 175 -3.18 18.50 17.85
CA THR A 175 -3.73 17.14 17.84
C THR A 175 -2.81 16.16 18.57
N VAL A 176 -1.53 16.10 18.19
CA VAL A 176 -0.60 15.13 18.79
C VAL A 176 -0.30 15.43 20.25
N LYS A 177 -0.23 16.71 20.65
CA LYS A 177 -0.08 17.10 22.06
C LYS A 177 -1.30 16.67 22.90
N ALA A 178 -2.51 16.79 22.37
CA ALA A 178 -3.72 16.33 23.06
C ALA A 178 -3.69 14.80 23.27
N ILE A 179 -3.30 14.02 22.26
CA ILE A 179 -3.16 12.56 22.38
C ILE A 179 -2.07 12.20 23.40
N LYS A 180 -0.90 12.82 23.32
CA LYS A 180 0.22 12.55 24.23
C LYS A 180 -0.06 12.96 25.68
N ALA A 181 -0.95 13.93 25.91
CA ALA A 181 -1.40 14.29 27.25
C ALA A 181 -2.27 13.21 27.89
N ILE A 182 -2.94 12.37 27.09
CA ILE A 182 -3.70 11.21 27.60
C ILE A 182 -2.75 10.07 27.91
N ASP A 183 -1.88 9.72 26.95
CA ASP A 183 -0.89 8.68 27.11
C ASP A 183 0.31 8.93 26.16
N PRO A 184 1.51 9.18 26.70
CA PRO A 184 2.68 9.50 25.90
C PRO A 184 3.19 8.31 25.04
N ALA A 185 2.75 7.09 25.32
CA ALA A 185 3.15 5.90 24.57
C ALA A 185 2.28 5.64 23.32
N ILE A 186 1.17 6.34 23.12
CA ILE A 186 0.37 6.27 21.89
C ILE A 186 1.18 6.88 20.75
N ARG A 187 1.31 6.13 19.64
CA ARG A 187 2.12 6.56 18.48
C ARG A 187 1.36 7.56 17.62
N THR A 188 1.99 8.71 17.39
CA THR A 188 1.41 9.80 16.59
C THR A 188 2.36 10.22 15.48
N GLY A 189 1.84 10.56 14.30
CA GLY A 189 2.66 10.96 13.16
C GLY A 189 1.89 11.62 12.02
N GLY A 190 2.59 11.88 10.96
CA GLY A 190 2.19 12.58 9.74
C GLY A 190 3.42 12.99 8.93
N PRO A 191 3.32 13.92 7.98
CA PRO A 191 2.15 14.76 7.66
C PRO A 191 1.20 14.14 6.61
N ALA A 192 1.40 12.90 6.17
CA ALA A 192 0.59 12.24 5.15
C ALA A 192 0.46 13.07 3.86
N THR A 193 1.52 13.71 3.44
CA THR A 193 1.51 14.61 2.26
C THR A 193 1.69 13.84 0.96
N SER A 194 0.99 14.27 -0.08
CA SER A 194 1.18 13.80 -1.44
C SER A 194 2.56 14.18 -1.98
N ALA A 195 3.12 13.33 -2.84
CA ALA A 195 4.32 13.57 -3.63
C ALA A 195 5.56 13.95 -2.78
N VAL A 196 5.69 13.37 -1.58
CA VAL A 196 6.83 13.60 -0.66
C VAL A 196 7.03 15.10 -0.31
N GLN A 197 5.95 15.89 -0.38
CA GLN A 197 6.03 17.32 -0.13
C GLN A 197 6.07 17.66 1.35
N TRP A 198 6.59 18.83 1.70
CA TRP A 198 6.58 19.45 3.02
C TRP A 198 7.40 18.76 4.13
N LEU A 199 8.02 17.61 3.90
CA LEU A 199 8.68 16.86 4.98
C LEU A 199 9.73 17.69 5.74
N PRO A 200 10.67 18.43 5.08
CA PRO A 200 11.64 19.24 5.80
C PRO A 200 10.99 20.36 6.63
N GLN A 201 10.01 21.07 6.06
CA GLN A 201 9.32 22.18 6.74
C GLN A 201 8.49 21.68 7.92
N PHE A 202 7.79 20.54 7.75
CA PHE A 202 7.01 19.89 8.78
C PHE A 202 7.89 19.47 9.96
N LEU A 203 9.00 18.78 9.70
CA LEU A 203 9.91 18.32 10.74
C LEU A 203 10.59 19.47 11.45
N ASP A 204 10.98 20.52 10.73
CA ASP A 204 11.51 21.74 11.33
C ASP A 204 10.48 22.43 12.24
N TYR A 205 9.22 22.54 11.78
CA TYR A 205 8.13 23.08 12.61
C TYR A 205 7.93 22.24 13.88
N CYS A 206 7.87 20.92 13.75
CA CYS A 206 7.72 20.01 14.90
C CYS A 206 8.90 20.15 15.87
N ALA A 207 10.12 20.31 15.35
CA ALA A 207 11.29 20.52 16.16
C ALA A 207 11.21 21.79 16.99
N ARG A 208 10.86 22.91 16.37
CA ARG A 208 10.77 24.24 17.03
C ARG A 208 9.62 24.34 18.03
N ASN A 209 8.52 23.63 17.77
CA ASN A 209 7.31 23.70 18.58
C ASN A 209 7.17 22.53 19.57
N ALA A 210 8.19 21.70 19.74
CA ALA A 210 8.16 20.49 20.57
C ALA A 210 6.91 19.62 20.31
N ALA A 211 6.54 19.47 19.01
CA ALA A 211 5.46 18.60 18.61
C ALA A 211 6.00 17.17 18.41
N PRO A 212 5.41 16.16 19.07
CA PRO A 212 5.83 14.76 18.93
C PRO A 212 5.67 14.25 17.51
N VAL A 213 6.65 13.40 17.07
CA VAL A 213 6.61 12.68 15.78
C VAL A 213 7.20 11.29 16.05
N ASP A 214 6.35 10.28 16.20
CA ASP A 214 6.80 8.91 16.42
C ASP A 214 7.01 8.18 15.09
N PHE A 215 6.35 8.60 14.03
CA PHE A 215 6.55 8.16 12.66
C PHE A 215 6.31 9.30 11.67
N VAL A 216 6.95 9.22 10.53
CA VAL A 216 6.72 10.13 9.39
C VAL A 216 5.97 9.37 8.32
N SER A 217 4.96 10.00 7.72
CA SER A 217 4.19 9.43 6.63
C SER A 217 4.13 10.35 5.41
N THR A 218 4.08 9.74 4.24
CA THR A 218 3.92 10.44 2.96
C THR A 218 3.39 9.50 1.90
N HIS A 219 2.88 10.08 0.82
CA HIS A 219 2.37 9.37 -0.34
C HIS A 219 3.26 9.61 -1.55
N ILE A 220 3.27 8.65 -2.47
CA ILE A 220 3.93 8.78 -3.77
C ILE A 220 3.33 7.80 -4.78
N TYR A 221 2.93 8.31 -5.92
CA TYR A 221 2.44 7.50 -7.02
C TYR A 221 3.42 7.51 -8.20
N PRO A 222 3.49 6.43 -9.01
CA PRO A 222 4.39 6.38 -10.17
C PRO A 222 4.16 7.51 -11.18
N GLY A 223 2.93 8.06 -11.24
CA GLY A 223 2.55 9.14 -12.13
C GLY A 223 2.65 10.55 -11.53
N ASP A 224 3.18 10.70 -10.33
CA ASP A 224 3.36 12.03 -9.73
C ASP A 224 4.34 12.89 -10.52
N ASP A 225 4.10 14.21 -10.52
CA ASP A 225 4.96 15.16 -11.20
C ASP A 225 6.37 15.14 -10.60
N GLN A 226 7.30 14.62 -11.38
CA GLN A 226 8.70 14.48 -10.95
C GLN A 226 9.39 15.83 -10.71
N ALA A 227 8.95 16.91 -11.38
CA ALA A 227 9.47 18.25 -11.09
C ALA A 227 9.08 18.68 -9.67
N MET A 228 7.90 18.30 -9.21
CA MET A 228 7.41 18.54 -7.84
C MET A 228 8.19 17.72 -6.81
N VAL A 229 8.43 16.44 -7.11
CA VAL A 229 9.11 15.51 -6.18
C VAL A 229 10.60 15.75 -6.13
N PHE A 230 11.25 15.87 -7.29
CA PHE A 230 12.72 15.86 -7.43
C PHE A 230 13.33 17.18 -7.91
N GLY A 231 12.50 18.20 -8.14
CA GLY A 231 12.96 19.48 -8.73
C GLY A 231 13.31 19.39 -10.22
N GLN A 232 13.05 18.26 -10.88
CA GLN A 232 13.38 18.03 -12.29
C GLN A 232 12.34 17.11 -12.93
N ALA A 233 11.73 17.55 -14.04
CA ALA A 233 10.81 16.74 -14.83
C ALA A 233 11.54 15.56 -15.50
N ASN A 234 10.83 14.43 -15.59
CA ASN A 234 11.32 13.21 -16.26
C ASN A 234 12.73 12.75 -15.82
N LYS A 235 13.04 12.92 -14.54
CA LYS A 235 14.35 12.55 -13.97
C LYS A 235 14.58 11.05 -13.97
N TYR A 236 13.53 10.30 -13.71
CA TYR A 236 13.54 8.84 -13.61
C TYR A 236 12.53 8.22 -14.57
N ARG A 237 12.73 6.95 -14.94
CA ARG A 237 11.69 6.16 -15.56
C ARG A 237 10.55 5.95 -14.57
N GLN A 238 9.34 5.75 -15.04
CA GLN A 238 8.15 5.72 -14.18
C GLN A 238 8.23 4.65 -13.07
N TYR A 239 8.79 3.50 -13.36
CA TYR A 239 8.96 2.43 -12.38
C TYR A 239 10.02 2.73 -11.29
N ASP A 240 10.89 3.72 -11.52
CA ASP A 240 11.90 4.16 -10.55
C ASP A 240 11.45 5.37 -9.72
N VAL A 241 10.30 5.99 -10.05
CA VAL A 241 9.80 7.17 -9.33
C VAL A 241 9.59 6.85 -7.85
N VAL A 242 8.81 5.80 -7.56
CA VAL A 242 8.46 5.44 -6.18
C VAL A 242 9.70 5.13 -5.33
N PRO A 243 10.59 4.20 -5.70
CA PRO A 243 11.73 3.89 -4.84
C PRO A 243 12.69 5.08 -4.65
N ASN A 244 12.90 5.92 -5.67
CA ASN A 244 13.74 7.12 -5.54
C ASN A 244 13.08 8.18 -4.66
N ALA A 245 11.77 8.35 -4.71
CA ALA A 245 11.05 9.25 -3.82
C ALA A 245 11.06 8.77 -2.36
N VAL A 246 10.97 7.46 -2.13
CA VAL A 246 11.11 6.87 -0.79
C VAL A 246 12.53 7.10 -0.23
N ALA A 247 13.56 6.93 -1.06
CA ALA A 247 14.94 7.22 -0.68
C ALA A 247 15.14 8.73 -0.39
N LEU A 248 14.50 9.61 -1.18
CA LEU A 248 14.52 11.06 -0.94
C LEU A 248 13.85 11.39 0.41
N ALA A 249 12.64 10.88 0.67
CA ALA A 249 11.96 11.08 1.95
C ALA A 249 12.82 10.62 3.12
N ARG A 250 13.45 9.44 3.04
CA ARG A 250 14.36 8.95 4.07
C ARG A 250 15.54 9.91 4.29
N SER A 251 16.16 10.40 3.22
CA SER A 251 17.27 11.34 3.33
C SER A 251 16.85 12.67 3.97
N GLN A 252 15.65 13.17 3.66
CA GLN A 252 15.10 14.39 4.27
C GLN A 252 14.86 14.21 5.76
N ILE A 253 14.32 13.08 6.21
CA ILE A 253 14.12 12.78 7.63
C ILE A 253 15.47 12.68 8.34
N ASP A 254 16.43 11.96 7.76
CA ASP A 254 17.74 11.72 8.36
C ASP A 254 18.63 12.97 8.45
N ALA A 255 18.31 14.01 7.69
CA ALA A 255 18.94 15.31 7.78
C ALA A 255 18.44 16.15 8.98
N THR A 256 17.44 15.67 9.72
CA THR A 256 16.85 16.37 10.86
C THR A 256 17.16 15.67 12.20
N ARG A 257 16.71 16.27 13.31
CA ARG A 257 16.78 15.62 14.64
C ARG A 257 15.94 14.35 14.74
N PHE A 258 15.04 14.11 13.78
CA PHE A 258 14.18 12.92 13.70
C PHE A 258 14.83 11.77 12.91
N LYS A 259 16.15 11.83 12.71
CA LYS A 259 16.91 10.75 12.08
C LYS A 259 16.54 9.40 12.68
N GLY A 260 16.27 8.42 11.80
CA GLY A 260 15.93 7.05 12.18
C GLY A 260 14.45 6.83 12.56
N THR A 261 13.61 7.89 12.60
CA THR A 261 12.17 7.76 12.78
C THR A 261 11.57 6.88 11.66
N GLU A 262 10.60 6.03 11.98
CA GLU A 262 9.91 5.19 11.01
C GLU A 262 9.35 6.05 9.85
N LEU A 263 9.61 5.63 8.61
CA LEU A 263 8.98 6.20 7.43
C LEU A 263 7.90 5.25 6.91
N TRP A 264 6.68 5.73 6.83
CA TRP A 264 5.53 5.04 6.24
C TRP A 264 5.19 5.67 4.90
N VAL A 265 5.34 4.90 3.82
CA VAL A 265 4.72 5.25 2.54
C VAL A 265 3.33 4.64 2.59
N ASN A 266 2.41 5.38 3.20
CA ASN A 266 1.11 4.84 3.56
C ASN A 266 0.03 5.04 2.51
N GLU A 267 0.44 5.53 1.33
CA GLU A 267 -0.34 5.51 0.12
C GLU A 267 0.57 5.52 -1.12
N TRP A 268 0.43 4.51 -1.95
CA TRP A 268 1.02 4.39 -3.28
C TRP A 268 0.22 3.38 -4.08
N SER A 269 0.40 3.27 -5.39
CA SER A 269 -0.28 2.23 -6.16
C SER A 269 0.49 1.81 -7.40
N SER A 270 0.31 0.57 -7.79
CA SER A 270 0.66 0.03 -9.10
C SER A 270 -0.24 -1.17 -9.40
N ASP A 271 -0.66 -1.31 -10.66
CA ASP A 271 -1.37 -2.48 -11.17
C ASP A 271 -0.44 -3.45 -11.92
N SER A 272 0.88 -3.17 -11.90
CA SER A 272 1.93 -4.01 -12.48
C SER A 272 2.56 -4.93 -11.44
N PRO A 273 2.46 -6.26 -11.57
CA PRO A 273 3.20 -7.21 -10.72
C PRO A 273 4.69 -6.92 -10.64
N ALA A 274 5.34 -6.67 -11.78
CA ALA A 274 6.77 -6.39 -11.84
C ALA A 274 7.13 -5.06 -11.17
N MET A 275 6.33 -4.01 -11.36
CA MET A 275 6.54 -2.71 -10.70
C MET A 275 6.36 -2.82 -9.18
N ILE A 276 5.36 -3.58 -8.71
CA ILE A 276 5.17 -3.85 -7.28
C ILE A 276 6.42 -4.51 -6.69
N ALA A 277 6.91 -5.59 -7.31
CA ALA A 277 8.11 -6.28 -6.86
C ALA A 277 9.35 -5.37 -6.87
N HIS A 278 9.52 -4.56 -7.92
CA HIS A 278 10.63 -3.62 -8.09
C HIS A 278 10.57 -2.49 -7.04
N ALA A 279 9.44 -1.81 -6.91
CA ALA A 279 9.28 -0.69 -5.98
C ALA A 279 9.49 -1.14 -4.53
N ILE A 280 8.87 -2.24 -4.11
CA ILE A 280 9.05 -2.80 -2.76
C ILE A 280 10.52 -3.16 -2.51
N THR A 281 11.15 -3.90 -3.42
CA THR A 281 12.54 -4.37 -3.25
C THR A 281 13.52 -3.22 -3.07
N ASN A 282 13.37 -2.16 -3.85
CA ASN A 282 14.27 -1.00 -3.82
C ASN A 282 13.93 0.00 -2.71
N SER A 283 12.75 -0.10 -2.10
CA SER A 283 12.34 0.72 -0.94
C SER A 283 12.70 0.08 0.41
N LEU A 284 12.98 -1.24 0.45
CA LEU A 284 13.29 -1.98 1.68
C LEU A 284 14.26 -1.29 2.65
N PRO A 285 15.39 -0.69 2.20
CA PRO A 285 16.34 -0.06 3.12
C PRO A 285 15.91 1.32 3.62
N HIS A 286 14.80 1.86 3.12
CA HIS A 286 14.45 3.26 3.29
C HIS A 286 13.18 3.50 4.11
N CYS A 287 12.24 2.56 4.12
CA CYS A 287 10.96 2.75 4.80
C CYS A 287 10.57 1.57 5.67
N HIS A 288 9.68 1.85 6.62
CA HIS A 288 9.11 0.87 7.53
C HIS A 288 7.94 0.10 6.90
N ALA A 289 7.13 0.77 6.09
CA ALA A 289 5.99 0.16 5.41
C ALA A 289 5.71 0.83 4.07
N MET A 290 5.13 0.05 3.16
CA MET A 290 4.58 0.51 1.88
C MET A 290 3.14 0.00 1.75
N CYS A 291 2.18 0.90 1.93
CA CYS A 291 0.76 0.57 1.92
C CYS A 291 0.17 0.90 0.55
N GLN A 292 -0.17 -0.10 -0.23
CA GLN A 292 -0.80 0.14 -1.52
C GLN A 292 -2.26 0.59 -1.35
N TRP A 293 -2.67 1.56 -2.13
CA TRP A 293 -4.04 2.01 -2.30
C TRP A 293 -4.66 1.25 -3.46
N GLU A 294 -5.66 0.36 -3.31
CA GLU A 294 -6.31 -0.03 -2.06
C GLU A 294 -6.69 -1.52 -2.09
N ILE A 295 -7.14 -2.05 -0.95
CA ILE A 295 -7.41 -3.50 -0.79
C ILE A 295 -8.59 -4.02 -1.60
N SER A 296 -9.65 -3.21 -1.81
CA SER A 296 -10.93 -3.67 -2.37
C SER A 296 -11.55 -2.64 -3.32
N SER A 297 -12.20 -3.11 -4.36
CA SER A 297 -13.04 -2.27 -5.23
C SER A 297 -14.43 -1.93 -4.65
N GLU A 298 -14.66 -2.20 -3.37
CA GLU A 298 -15.70 -1.53 -2.59
C GLU A 298 -15.20 -0.10 -2.29
N TYR A 299 -15.42 0.81 -3.25
CA TYR A 299 -14.79 2.11 -3.32
C TYR A 299 -15.78 3.18 -3.76
N GLU A 300 -15.80 4.32 -3.06
CA GLU A 300 -16.77 5.39 -3.29
C GLU A 300 -16.14 6.79 -3.37
N GLU A 301 -14.87 6.95 -3.09
CA GLU A 301 -14.23 8.26 -2.95
C GLU A 301 -14.49 9.18 -4.15
N VAL A 302 -14.23 8.70 -5.36
CA VAL A 302 -14.46 9.45 -6.60
C VAL A 302 -15.48 8.78 -7.52
N MET A 303 -16.15 7.73 -7.07
CA MET A 303 -17.17 6.98 -7.82
C MET A 303 -16.75 6.60 -9.24
N VAL A 304 -15.45 6.42 -9.48
CA VAL A 304 -15.00 5.86 -10.75
C VAL A 304 -15.46 4.41 -10.83
N ALA A 305 -15.91 4.00 -12.01
CA ALA A 305 -16.51 2.70 -12.26
C ALA A 305 -15.49 1.57 -12.13
N ASN A 306 -15.20 1.19 -10.88
CA ASN A 306 -14.23 0.16 -10.54
C ASN A 306 -14.79 -1.25 -10.57
N TRP A 307 -16.00 -1.40 -11.01
CA TRP A 307 -16.68 -2.68 -11.06
C TRP A 307 -16.41 -3.47 -12.31
N ILE A 308 -15.51 -2.98 -13.14
CA ILE A 308 -15.28 -3.55 -14.42
C ILE A 308 -13.86 -4.03 -14.48
N PHE A 309 -13.72 -5.26 -14.89
CA PHE A 309 -12.48 -5.83 -15.35
C PHE A 309 -12.08 -5.22 -16.70
N LYS A 310 -12.13 -3.90 -16.83
CA LYS A 310 -11.76 -3.24 -18.06
C LYS A 310 -10.24 -3.13 -18.08
N GLU A 311 -9.62 -3.81 -19.00
CA GLU A 311 -8.18 -3.77 -19.20
C GLU A 311 -7.69 -2.31 -19.32
N GLY A 312 -6.68 -1.93 -18.54
CA GLY A 312 -6.17 -0.57 -18.48
C GLY A 312 -7.06 0.46 -17.76
N GLN A 313 -8.15 0.03 -17.13
CA GLN A 313 -9.03 0.88 -16.32
C GLN A 313 -9.42 0.15 -15.03
N ASN A 314 -8.42 -0.33 -14.30
CA ASN A 314 -8.65 -1.31 -13.24
C ASN A 314 -9.17 -0.76 -11.93
N GLY A 315 -9.24 0.57 -11.78
CA GLY A 315 -9.52 1.18 -10.49
C GLY A 315 -8.43 0.85 -9.46
N TRP A 316 -8.59 1.33 -8.25
CA TRP A 316 -7.61 1.16 -7.20
C TRP A 316 -7.62 -0.23 -6.54
N GLY A 317 -8.80 -0.81 -6.35
CA GLY A 317 -8.95 -2.05 -5.57
C GLY A 317 -8.22 -3.24 -6.19
N MET A 318 -7.34 -3.87 -5.41
CA MET A 318 -6.60 -5.06 -5.82
C MET A 318 -7.45 -6.33 -5.83
N LEU A 319 -8.54 -6.34 -5.06
CA LEU A 319 -9.65 -7.29 -5.21
C LEU A 319 -10.80 -6.57 -5.90
N ALA A 320 -11.16 -7.00 -7.10
CA ALA A 320 -12.32 -6.48 -7.80
C ALA A 320 -13.62 -7.01 -7.21
N ARG A 321 -14.75 -6.37 -7.53
CA ARG A 321 -16.07 -6.74 -7.01
C ARG A 321 -16.34 -8.23 -7.12
N GLY A 322 -16.89 -8.80 -6.04
CA GLY A 322 -17.12 -10.22 -5.90
C GLY A 322 -15.88 -11.00 -5.44
N GLY A 323 -14.89 -10.32 -4.91
CA GLY A 323 -13.65 -10.92 -4.40
C GLY A 323 -12.76 -11.51 -5.50
N VAL A 324 -12.76 -10.90 -6.68
CA VAL A 324 -11.95 -11.35 -7.81
C VAL A 324 -10.53 -10.83 -7.69
N ALA A 325 -9.56 -11.73 -7.56
CA ALA A 325 -8.15 -11.38 -7.47
C ALA A 325 -7.65 -10.75 -8.78
N LYS A 326 -7.05 -9.58 -8.69
CA LYS A 326 -6.26 -9.03 -9.79
C LYS A 326 -4.81 -9.49 -9.69
N PRO A 327 -3.98 -9.33 -10.74
CA PRO A 327 -2.57 -9.70 -10.69
C PRO A 327 -1.81 -9.07 -9.53
N GLU A 328 -2.18 -7.85 -9.15
CA GLU A 328 -1.61 -7.12 -8.01
C GLU A 328 -1.79 -7.90 -6.69
N PHE A 329 -3.03 -8.30 -6.37
CA PHE A 329 -3.30 -9.08 -5.17
C PHE A 329 -2.54 -10.40 -5.16
N ASN A 330 -2.52 -11.09 -6.30
CA ASN A 330 -1.77 -12.34 -6.44
C ASN A 330 -0.26 -12.13 -6.27
N THR A 331 0.28 -10.97 -6.63
CA THR A 331 1.69 -10.61 -6.37
C THR A 331 1.95 -10.49 -4.87
N TYR A 332 1.06 -9.88 -4.09
CA TYR A 332 1.17 -9.83 -2.63
C TYR A 332 1.09 -11.22 -2.00
N LYS A 333 0.28 -12.13 -2.55
CA LYS A 333 0.29 -13.55 -2.13
C LYS A 333 1.66 -14.20 -2.35
N LEU A 334 2.33 -13.89 -3.46
CA LEU A 334 3.68 -14.41 -3.72
C LEU A 334 4.71 -13.77 -2.78
N LEU A 335 4.63 -12.46 -2.54
CA LEU A 335 5.49 -11.76 -1.59
C LEU A 335 5.35 -12.33 -0.17
N ASN A 336 4.14 -12.66 0.27
CA ASN A 336 3.90 -13.26 1.59
C ASN A 336 4.52 -14.65 1.77
N ARG A 337 4.88 -15.32 0.67
CA ARG A 337 5.55 -16.63 0.69
C ARG A 337 7.07 -16.53 0.84
N LEU A 338 7.64 -15.32 0.80
CA LEU A 338 9.04 -15.08 1.08
C LEU A 338 9.33 -15.35 2.58
N GLY A 339 10.56 -15.73 2.86
CA GLY A 339 11.01 -15.95 4.25
C GLY A 339 11.51 -14.65 4.90
N SER A 340 11.84 -14.73 6.18
CA SER A 340 12.24 -13.59 7.01
C SER A 340 13.74 -13.23 6.96
N LYS A 341 14.54 -13.90 6.14
CA LYS A 341 15.97 -13.60 5.99
C LYS A 341 16.31 -13.36 4.53
N ARG A 342 16.84 -12.17 4.24
CA ARG A 342 17.24 -11.77 2.89
C ARG A 342 18.49 -12.49 2.44
N LEU A 343 18.49 -13.00 1.21
CA LEU A 343 19.67 -13.57 0.55
C LEU A 343 20.31 -12.54 -0.39
N ALA A 344 21.62 -12.66 -0.56
CA ALA A 344 22.32 -11.87 -1.56
C ALA A 344 21.90 -12.31 -2.97
N ALA A 345 21.50 -11.35 -3.77
CA ALA A 345 21.06 -11.57 -5.14
C ALA A 345 21.36 -10.36 -6.01
N SER A 346 21.45 -10.56 -7.31
CA SER A 346 21.62 -9.49 -8.31
C SER A 346 20.67 -9.72 -9.50
N GLY A 347 20.27 -8.62 -10.13
CA GLY A 347 19.25 -8.61 -11.18
C GLY A 347 17.85 -8.29 -10.62
N PRO A 348 16.79 -8.49 -11.43
CA PRO A 348 15.40 -8.24 -11.03
C PRO A 348 14.88 -9.34 -10.10
N VAL A 349 15.30 -9.34 -8.84
CA VAL A 349 15.00 -10.40 -7.88
C VAL A 349 14.95 -9.92 -6.43
N LEU A 350 14.03 -10.47 -5.66
CA LEU A 350 14.03 -10.45 -4.20
C LEU A 350 14.09 -11.90 -3.69
N ALA A 351 15.20 -12.26 -3.04
CA ALA A 351 15.43 -13.63 -2.58
C ALA A 351 15.51 -13.70 -1.06
N SER A 352 14.95 -14.77 -0.52
CA SER A 352 14.92 -15.05 0.92
C SER A 352 15.21 -16.51 1.25
N ARG A 353 15.68 -16.75 2.47
CA ARG A 353 15.81 -18.09 3.04
C ARG A 353 14.42 -18.66 3.35
N LYS A 354 14.15 -19.89 2.91
CA LYS A 354 12.94 -20.64 3.25
C LYS A 354 13.33 -21.91 4.03
N GLY A 355 12.89 -22.00 5.27
CA GLY A 355 13.34 -23.08 6.16
C GLY A 355 14.87 -23.10 6.35
N LYS A 356 15.43 -24.28 6.65
CA LYS A 356 16.86 -24.41 6.98
C LYS A 356 17.79 -24.22 5.77
N ASN A 357 17.43 -24.74 4.60
CA ASN A 357 18.29 -24.78 3.42
C ASN A 357 17.55 -24.42 2.12
N GLY A 358 16.32 -23.94 2.21
CA GLY A 358 15.51 -23.58 1.08
C GLY A 358 15.66 -22.12 0.67
N VAL A 359 15.13 -21.81 -0.50
CA VAL A 359 15.01 -20.44 -1.01
C VAL A 359 13.57 -20.19 -1.50
N ALA A 360 13.09 -18.99 -1.27
CA ALA A 360 11.98 -18.40 -1.99
C ALA A 360 12.48 -17.12 -2.65
N ALA A 361 12.31 -16.99 -3.96
CA ALA A 361 12.80 -15.86 -4.73
C ALA A 361 11.75 -15.39 -5.73
N LEU A 362 11.35 -14.13 -5.63
CA LEU A 362 10.48 -13.47 -6.58
C LEU A 362 11.35 -12.79 -7.63
N VAL A 363 11.17 -13.17 -8.90
CA VAL A 363 11.84 -12.56 -10.05
C VAL A 363 10.81 -11.88 -10.96
N TRP A 364 11.22 -10.86 -11.73
CA TRP A 364 10.30 -10.09 -12.55
C TRP A 364 10.91 -9.63 -13.86
N ASN A 365 10.03 -9.35 -14.83
CA ASN A 365 10.37 -8.68 -16.08
C ASN A 365 9.73 -7.29 -16.10
N LEU A 366 10.50 -6.28 -15.72
CA LEU A 366 10.06 -4.90 -15.71
C LEU A 366 9.97 -4.36 -17.13
N ALA A 367 8.84 -3.82 -17.51
CA ALA A 367 8.60 -3.19 -18.79
C ALA A 367 8.50 -1.68 -18.66
N ASP A 368 8.71 -0.95 -19.74
CA ASP A 368 8.40 0.47 -19.78
C ASP A 368 6.87 0.62 -19.82
N VAL A 369 6.32 1.10 -18.72
CA VAL A 369 4.90 1.37 -18.57
C VAL A 369 4.68 2.86 -18.61
N GLN A 370 3.88 3.31 -19.56
CA GLN A 370 3.36 4.68 -19.56
C GLN A 370 2.00 4.68 -18.87
N GLN A 371 1.99 5.12 -17.63
CA GLN A 371 0.76 5.43 -16.92
C GLN A 371 0.53 6.94 -17.01
N PRO A 372 -0.52 7.40 -17.69
CA PRO A 372 -0.82 8.81 -17.73
C PRO A 372 -1.00 9.39 -16.32
N PRO A 373 -0.68 10.68 -16.12
CA PRO A 373 -0.92 11.33 -14.83
C PRO A 373 -2.41 11.33 -14.51
N GLY A 374 -2.75 11.18 -13.25
CA GLY A 374 -4.12 11.16 -12.74
C GLY A 374 -4.51 9.85 -12.08
N LEU A 375 -5.79 9.73 -11.74
CA LEU A 375 -6.32 8.57 -11.04
C LEU A 375 -6.18 7.30 -11.89
N PRO A 376 -5.56 6.23 -11.40
CA PRO A 376 -5.52 4.96 -12.09
C PRO A 376 -6.94 4.51 -12.46
N GLY A 377 -7.13 4.22 -13.76
CA GLY A 377 -8.39 3.71 -14.26
C GLY A 377 -9.49 4.72 -14.56
N ALA A 378 -9.30 6.02 -14.35
CA ALA A 378 -10.36 7.00 -14.58
C ALA A 378 -10.60 7.29 -16.07
N SER A 379 -9.57 7.31 -16.93
CA SER A 379 -9.73 7.66 -18.35
C SER A 379 -8.60 7.20 -19.26
N SER A 380 -7.58 6.56 -18.74
CA SER A 380 -6.36 6.32 -19.49
C SER A 380 -6.12 4.84 -19.72
N THR A 381 -5.85 4.50 -20.96
CA THR A 381 -5.38 3.17 -21.34
C THR A 381 -3.89 3.11 -21.02
N ARG A 382 -3.53 2.23 -20.10
CA ARG A 382 -2.14 1.91 -19.82
C ARG A 382 -1.52 1.22 -21.03
N LYS A 383 -0.40 1.73 -21.49
CA LYS A 383 0.41 1.04 -22.51
C LYS A 383 1.53 0.28 -21.83
N ILE A 384 1.60 -1.00 -22.10
CA ILE A 384 2.72 -1.87 -21.73
C ILE A 384 3.64 -1.94 -22.95
N GLU A 385 4.80 -1.32 -22.85
CA GLU A 385 5.83 -1.40 -23.88
C GLU A 385 6.98 -2.25 -23.36
N GLY A 386 7.12 -3.44 -23.90
CA GLY A 386 8.18 -4.35 -23.48
C GLY A 386 8.10 -5.69 -24.20
N GLU A 387 9.17 -6.43 -24.12
CA GLU A 387 9.28 -7.76 -24.71
C GLU A 387 9.30 -8.84 -23.63
N SER A 388 8.84 -10.03 -24.01
CA SER A 388 9.05 -11.22 -23.19
C SER A 388 10.54 -11.50 -23.06
N LYS A 389 11.00 -11.75 -21.84
CA LYS A 389 12.40 -12.03 -21.55
C LYS A 389 12.59 -13.47 -21.12
N ARG A 390 13.69 -14.06 -21.58
CA ARG A 390 14.20 -15.31 -21.03
C ARG A 390 15.21 -14.95 -19.93
N LEU A 391 14.83 -15.21 -18.69
CA LEU A 391 15.69 -15.00 -17.52
C LEU A 391 16.44 -16.28 -17.19
N THR A 392 17.76 -16.20 -17.09
CA THR A 392 18.57 -17.29 -16.54
C THR A 392 18.79 -17.02 -15.05
N VAL A 393 18.13 -17.80 -14.20
CA VAL A 393 18.25 -17.68 -12.74
C VAL A 393 19.24 -18.71 -12.22
N ARG A 394 20.36 -18.24 -11.70
CA ARG A 394 21.40 -19.08 -11.10
C ARG A 394 21.24 -19.13 -9.59
N LEU A 395 21.19 -20.34 -9.05
CA LEU A 395 21.16 -20.62 -7.61
C LEU A 395 22.55 -21.11 -7.15
N SER A 396 23.44 -20.18 -6.81
CA SER A 396 24.79 -20.50 -6.34
C SER A 396 24.74 -21.21 -4.99
N GLY A 397 25.37 -22.37 -4.86
CA GLY A 397 25.30 -23.22 -3.67
C GLY A 397 24.13 -24.21 -3.66
N ALA A 398 23.31 -24.25 -4.71
CA ALA A 398 22.27 -25.29 -4.83
C ALA A 398 22.87 -26.69 -5.02
N ARG A 399 22.26 -27.69 -4.39
CA ARG A 399 22.61 -29.11 -4.63
C ARG A 399 22.18 -29.51 -6.04
N ARG A 400 23.00 -30.31 -6.72
CA ARG A 400 22.67 -30.87 -8.05
C ARG A 400 21.34 -31.63 -8.01
N GLY A 401 20.54 -31.48 -9.04
CA GLY A 401 19.24 -32.16 -9.19
C GLY A 401 18.15 -31.65 -8.26
N ARG A 402 18.35 -30.50 -7.60
CA ARG A 402 17.32 -29.85 -6.80
C ARG A 402 16.10 -29.54 -7.63
N ARG A 403 14.92 -29.73 -7.05
CA ARG A 403 13.65 -29.33 -7.67
C ARG A 403 13.13 -28.04 -7.05
N VAL A 404 12.42 -27.29 -7.86
CA VAL A 404 11.75 -26.04 -7.44
C VAL A 404 10.33 -26.03 -7.95
N HIS A 405 9.47 -25.38 -7.21
CA HIS A 405 8.16 -24.93 -7.69
C HIS A 405 8.32 -23.51 -8.25
N VAL A 406 7.68 -23.25 -9.40
CA VAL A 406 7.63 -21.91 -10.00
C VAL A 406 6.17 -21.53 -10.17
N THR A 407 5.77 -20.44 -9.52
CA THR A 407 4.41 -19.88 -9.60
C THR A 407 4.47 -18.55 -10.33
N TYR A 408 3.68 -18.38 -11.37
CA TYR A 408 3.68 -17.19 -12.22
C TYR A 408 2.47 -16.30 -11.96
N VAL A 409 2.67 -15.00 -12.06
CA VAL A 409 1.61 -13.98 -12.15
C VAL A 409 1.93 -13.02 -13.27
N ASP A 410 1.01 -12.86 -14.20
CA ASP A 410 1.07 -11.92 -15.32
C ASP A 410 -0.34 -11.62 -15.86
N HIS A 411 -0.43 -10.97 -17.02
CA HIS A 411 -1.72 -10.64 -17.63
C HIS A 411 -2.61 -11.83 -18.01
N SER A 412 -2.05 -13.05 -18.06
CA SER A 412 -2.76 -14.26 -18.43
C SER A 412 -2.83 -15.31 -17.32
N ARG A 413 -1.87 -15.29 -16.40
CA ARG A 413 -1.75 -16.25 -15.30
C ARG A 413 -1.97 -15.56 -13.97
N GLY A 414 -2.86 -16.09 -13.14
CA GLY A 414 -3.29 -15.39 -11.91
C GLY A 414 -3.97 -14.05 -12.21
N SER A 415 -4.82 -14.04 -13.25
CA SER A 415 -5.42 -12.85 -13.83
C SER A 415 -6.88 -13.09 -14.21
N PRO A 416 -7.79 -12.15 -13.97
CA PRO A 416 -9.19 -12.27 -14.35
C PRO A 416 -9.43 -12.03 -15.85
N TYR A 417 -8.51 -11.35 -16.55
CA TYR A 417 -8.74 -10.80 -17.89
C TYR A 417 -9.02 -11.85 -18.97
N PRO A 418 -8.31 -12.99 -19.06
CA PRO A 418 -8.60 -13.99 -20.07
C PRO A 418 -10.04 -14.54 -19.97
N ALA A 419 -10.48 -14.86 -18.74
CA ALA A 419 -11.82 -15.38 -18.51
C ALA A 419 -12.89 -14.30 -18.77
N TRP A 420 -12.66 -13.06 -18.36
CA TRP A 420 -13.56 -11.95 -18.65
C TRP A 420 -13.74 -11.70 -20.15
N ARG A 421 -12.63 -11.72 -20.92
CA ARG A 421 -12.67 -11.59 -22.39
C ARG A 421 -13.41 -12.76 -23.04
N ALA A 422 -13.18 -13.99 -22.58
CA ALA A 422 -13.87 -15.17 -23.09
C ALA A 422 -15.39 -15.13 -22.86
N LEU A 423 -15.86 -14.39 -21.87
CA LEU A 423 -17.27 -14.15 -21.58
C LEU A 423 -17.86 -12.95 -22.36
N GLY A 424 -17.14 -12.39 -23.30
CA GLY A 424 -17.57 -11.24 -24.10
C GLY A 424 -17.37 -9.88 -23.41
N SER A 425 -16.47 -9.80 -22.45
CA SER A 425 -16.10 -8.57 -21.73
C SER A 425 -17.32 -7.83 -21.13
N PRO A 426 -18.18 -8.53 -20.36
CA PRO A 426 -19.41 -7.93 -19.85
C PRO A 426 -19.11 -6.75 -18.91
N GLN A 427 -19.78 -5.62 -19.14
CA GLN A 427 -19.67 -4.45 -18.26
C GLN A 427 -20.21 -4.73 -16.87
N PHE A 428 -21.30 -5.50 -16.80
CA PHE A 428 -21.95 -5.93 -15.56
C PHE A 428 -22.07 -7.46 -15.57
N PRO A 429 -20.99 -8.16 -15.14
CA PRO A 429 -21.03 -9.63 -15.10
C PRO A 429 -22.14 -10.14 -14.20
N THR A 430 -22.81 -11.20 -14.63
CA THR A 430 -23.76 -11.91 -13.79
C THR A 430 -23.05 -12.59 -12.62
N ARG A 431 -23.81 -13.01 -11.61
CA ARG A 431 -23.26 -13.75 -10.46
C ARG A 431 -22.50 -15.01 -10.89
N GLU A 432 -22.98 -15.71 -11.89
CA GLU A 432 -22.32 -16.89 -12.45
C GLU A 432 -21.03 -16.53 -13.17
N GLN A 433 -21.04 -15.49 -13.99
CA GLN A 433 -19.85 -14.97 -14.67
C GLN A 433 -18.78 -14.51 -13.67
N ILE A 434 -19.17 -13.82 -12.58
CA ILE A 434 -18.24 -13.45 -11.49
C ILE A 434 -17.59 -14.70 -10.88
N ASN A 435 -18.36 -15.78 -10.65
CA ASN A 435 -17.79 -17.01 -10.10
C ASN A 435 -16.77 -17.66 -11.06
N ILE A 436 -17.04 -17.66 -12.37
CA ILE A 436 -16.12 -18.16 -13.40
C ILE A 436 -14.84 -17.32 -13.40
N ILE A 437 -14.97 -15.99 -13.46
CA ILE A 437 -13.84 -15.05 -13.48
C ILE A 437 -13.00 -15.20 -12.20
N ARG A 438 -13.65 -15.23 -11.03
CA ARG A 438 -12.99 -15.39 -9.74
C ARG A 438 -12.15 -16.66 -9.66
N LYS A 439 -12.71 -17.80 -10.11
CA LYS A 439 -11.97 -19.07 -10.14
C LYS A 439 -10.76 -19.03 -11.09
N ALA A 440 -10.91 -18.40 -12.24
CA ALA A 440 -9.83 -18.26 -13.22
C ALA A 440 -8.71 -17.29 -12.78
N ALA A 441 -9.06 -16.32 -11.92
CA ALA A 441 -8.13 -15.30 -11.42
C ALA A 441 -7.22 -15.79 -10.28
N GLU A 442 -7.47 -16.98 -9.72
CA GLU A 442 -6.65 -17.53 -8.64
C GLU A 442 -5.24 -17.91 -9.15
N LEU A 443 -4.28 -17.97 -8.21
CA LEU A 443 -2.93 -18.41 -8.55
C LEU A 443 -2.95 -19.77 -9.25
N PRO A 444 -2.25 -19.93 -10.37
CA PRO A 444 -2.13 -21.25 -11.02
C PRO A 444 -1.35 -22.23 -10.13
N ALA A 445 -1.56 -23.51 -10.36
CA ALA A 445 -0.74 -24.54 -9.74
C ALA A 445 0.75 -24.30 -10.08
N PRO A 446 1.67 -24.46 -9.13
CA PRO A 446 3.09 -24.25 -9.39
C PRO A 446 3.63 -25.30 -10.38
N GLU A 447 4.46 -24.83 -11.29
CA GLU A 447 5.20 -25.72 -12.21
C GLU A 447 6.39 -26.34 -11.49
N LEU A 448 6.52 -27.65 -11.60
CA LEU A 448 7.71 -28.36 -11.11
C LEU A 448 8.85 -28.23 -12.11
N ARG A 449 9.97 -27.66 -11.70
CA ARG A 449 11.17 -27.49 -12.52
C ARG A 449 12.38 -28.16 -11.87
N ALA A 450 13.27 -28.71 -12.67
CA ALA A 450 14.57 -29.21 -12.20
C ALA A 450 15.62 -28.11 -12.38
N VAL A 451 16.45 -27.92 -11.36
CA VAL A 451 17.65 -27.07 -11.46
C VAL A 451 18.69 -27.80 -12.29
N GLY A 452 19.19 -27.17 -13.33
CA GLY A 452 20.24 -27.74 -14.19
C GLY A 452 21.54 -28.04 -13.46
N LEU A 453 22.45 -28.76 -14.11
CA LEU A 453 23.75 -29.11 -13.53
C LEU A 453 24.62 -27.90 -13.19
N SER A 454 24.44 -26.79 -13.91
CA SER A 454 25.08 -25.50 -13.68
C SER A 454 24.48 -24.73 -12.49
N GLY A 455 23.38 -25.22 -11.89
CA GLY A 455 22.63 -24.50 -10.85
C GLY A 455 21.66 -23.48 -11.44
N GLU A 456 21.32 -23.57 -12.71
CA GLU A 456 20.52 -22.60 -13.44
C GLU A 456 19.12 -23.13 -13.79
N ILE A 457 18.18 -22.18 -13.85
CA ILE A 457 16.79 -22.40 -14.28
C ILE A 457 16.47 -21.30 -15.29
N GLU A 458 15.89 -21.66 -16.42
CA GLU A 458 15.39 -20.70 -17.39
C GLU A 458 13.90 -20.44 -17.18
N LEU A 459 13.51 -19.18 -17.18
CA LEU A 459 12.13 -18.71 -17.05
C LEU A 459 11.79 -17.76 -18.18
N ASP A 460 10.68 -18.00 -18.83
CA ASP A 460 10.13 -17.07 -19.81
C ASP A 460 9.08 -16.21 -19.12
N LEU A 461 9.35 -14.89 -18.98
CA LEU A 461 8.45 -13.92 -18.38
C LEU A 461 7.99 -12.90 -19.42
N PRO A 462 6.67 -12.76 -19.62
CA PRO A 462 6.15 -11.65 -20.41
C PRO A 462 6.45 -10.31 -19.72
N PRO A 463 6.32 -9.19 -20.45
CA PRO A 463 6.47 -7.88 -19.84
C PRO A 463 5.53 -7.74 -18.63
N GLU A 464 6.02 -7.14 -17.53
CA GLU A 464 5.36 -6.97 -16.25
C GLU A 464 5.03 -8.25 -15.45
N GLY A 465 5.40 -9.41 -15.98
CA GLY A 465 5.23 -10.68 -15.28
C GLY A 465 6.20 -10.86 -14.13
N VAL A 466 5.78 -11.63 -13.13
CA VAL A 466 6.60 -12.10 -12.01
C VAL A 466 6.54 -13.63 -11.90
N ALA A 467 7.57 -14.21 -11.32
CA ALA A 467 7.58 -15.63 -10.96
C ALA A 467 8.21 -15.83 -9.57
N LEU A 468 7.54 -16.58 -8.73
CA LEU A 468 8.09 -17.04 -7.45
C LEU A 468 8.72 -18.42 -7.63
N ILE A 469 10.01 -18.54 -7.32
CA ILE A 469 10.77 -19.78 -7.31
C ILE A 469 10.88 -20.23 -5.86
N GLU A 470 10.45 -21.44 -5.55
CA GLU A 470 10.55 -22.02 -4.21
C GLU A 470 11.21 -23.38 -4.28
N THR A 471 12.26 -23.61 -3.50
CA THR A 471 12.85 -24.93 -3.37
C THR A 471 11.94 -25.87 -2.59
N ILE A 472 11.91 -27.11 -3.04
CA ILE A 472 11.19 -28.22 -2.40
C ILE A 472 12.12 -28.92 -1.41
#